data_d7d9142e489fca75c0eb514bcf8b0f70
#
_entry.id   d7d9142e489fca75c0eb514bcf8b0f70
#
_cell.length_a   1.000
_cell.length_b   1.000
_cell.length_c   1.000
_cell.angle_alpha   90.00
_cell.angle_beta   90.00
_cell.angle_gamma   90.00
#
_symmetry.space_group_name_H-M   'P 1'
#
loop_
_entity.id
_entity.type
_entity.pdbx_description
1 polymer ?
#
loop_
_entity_poly.entity_id
_entity_poly.type
_entity_poly.pdbx_seq_one_letter_code
_entity_poly.pdbx_strand_id
1 'polypeptide(L)'
;ELPNEWDENLHKQNLLHIEALFQNHDNPTVLVAFGDTIRIRPYLKKCFVDIASIISIHNPRWKMIGNPTKLGNPRHPCRGNYQSLSDFDVNKYLSR
;
A
#
# COMPACT_ATOMS: atom_id res chain seq x y z
N GLU A 1 -15.79 5.32 3.68
CA GLU A 1 -16.09 5.62 2.28
C GLU A 1 -15.00 6.46 1.65
N LEU A 2 -14.64 6.13 0.40
CA LEU A 2 -13.59 6.86 -0.30
C LEU A 2 -14.12 8.19 -0.85
N PRO A 3 -13.39 9.31 -0.65
CA PRO A 3 -13.77 10.56 -1.27
C PRO A 3 -13.70 10.46 -2.81
N ASN A 4 -14.55 11.19 -3.48
CA ASN A 4 -14.60 11.20 -4.94
C ASN A 4 -13.46 12.00 -5.56
N GLU A 5 -12.91 12.95 -4.81
CA GLU A 5 -11.91 13.87 -5.31
C GLU A 5 -10.66 13.83 -4.44
N TRP A 6 -9.54 14.25 -5.05
CA TRP A 6 -8.26 14.39 -4.37
C TRP A 6 -8.34 15.47 -3.29
N ASP A 7 -7.94 15.15 -2.08
CA ASP A 7 -7.80 16.11 -0.99
C ASP A 7 -6.33 16.21 -0.59
N GLU A 8 -5.69 17.25 -1.07
CA GLU A 8 -4.25 17.45 -0.85
C GLU A 8 -3.89 17.60 0.63
N ASN A 9 -4.71 18.32 1.40
CA ASN A 9 -4.44 18.50 2.81
C ASN A 9 -4.55 17.20 3.59
N LEU A 10 -5.58 16.43 3.31
CA LEU A 10 -5.77 15.13 3.95
C LEU A 10 -4.63 14.19 3.59
N HIS A 11 -4.22 14.18 2.33
CA HIS A 11 -3.12 13.34 1.87
C HIS A 11 -1.82 13.70 2.60
N LYS A 12 -1.50 14.98 2.70
CA LYS A 12 -0.30 15.44 3.42
C LYS A 12 -0.31 15.02 4.88
N GLN A 13 -1.47 15.15 5.53
CA GLN A 13 -1.60 14.71 6.93
C GLN A 13 -1.38 13.21 7.07
N ASN A 14 -1.92 12.42 6.14
CA ASN A 14 -1.71 10.98 6.14
C ASN A 14 -0.25 10.61 5.96
N LEU A 15 0.46 11.29 5.06
CA LEU A 15 1.87 11.03 4.83
C LEU A 15 2.71 11.36 6.07
N LEU A 16 2.42 12.47 6.75
CA LEU A 16 3.11 12.83 7.98
C LEU A 16 2.86 11.80 9.08
N HIS A 17 1.63 11.32 9.17
CA HIS A 17 1.28 10.30 10.16
C HIS A 17 2.02 8.98 9.88
N ILE A 18 2.06 8.57 8.64
CA ILE A 18 2.77 7.34 8.22
C ILE A 18 4.26 7.48 8.51
N GLU A 19 4.85 8.63 8.18
CA GLU A 19 6.26 8.88 8.46
C GLU A 19 6.55 8.74 9.96
N ALA A 20 5.68 9.31 10.80
CA ALA A 20 5.83 9.21 12.25
C ALA A 20 5.75 7.76 12.75
N LEU A 21 4.86 6.95 12.16
CA LEU A 21 4.70 5.55 12.55
C LEU A 21 5.96 4.73 12.27
N PHE A 22 6.72 5.06 11.22
CA PHE A 22 7.89 4.29 10.83
C PHE A 22 9.20 4.89 11.32
N GLN A 23 9.16 6.04 11.99
CA GLN A 23 10.34 6.84 12.31
C GLN A 23 11.45 6.09 13.03
N ASN A 24 11.12 5.17 13.93
CA ASN A 24 12.11 4.43 14.72
C ASN A 24 12.14 2.94 14.36
N HIS A 25 11.70 2.58 13.17
CA HIS A 25 11.65 1.19 12.75
C HIS A 25 12.61 0.94 11.58
N ASP A 26 13.50 -0.05 11.75
CA ASP A 26 14.36 -0.53 10.68
C ASP A 26 13.83 -1.86 10.17
N ASN A 27 13.78 -2.02 8.84
CA ASN A 27 13.34 -3.25 8.19
C ASN A 27 11.92 -3.67 8.64
N PRO A 28 10.95 -2.75 8.68
CA PRO A 28 9.59 -3.12 9.06
C PRO A 28 8.98 -4.07 8.03
N THR A 29 8.08 -4.96 8.49
CA THR A 29 7.29 -5.77 7.59
C THR A 29 6.01 -5.00 7.25
N VAL A 30 5.77 -4.74 5.97
CA VAL A 30 4.62 -3.96 5.51
C VAL A 30 3.71 -4.84 4.69
N LEU A 31 2.49 -5.06 5.18
CA LEU A 31 1.47 -5.81 4.45
C LEU A 31 0.68 -4.86 3.55
N VAL A 32 0.69 -5.15 2.25
CA VAL A 32 -0.08 -4.39 1.27
C VAL A 32 -1.33 -5.19 0.93
N ALA A 33 -2.50 -4.63 1.19
CA ALA A 33 -3.74 -5.39 1.13
C ALA A 33 -4.93 -4.54 0.62
N PHE A 34 -4.70 -3.65 -0.34
CA PHE A 34 -5.77 -2.78 -0.83
C PHE A 34 -6.67 -3.45 -1.88
N GLY A 35 -6.28 -4.59 -2.43
CA GLY A 35 -7.08 -5.30 -3.42
C GLY A 35 -7.27 -4.48 -4.70
N ASP A 36 -8.38 -4.72 -5.38
CA ASP A 36 -8.68 -4.01 -6.62
C ASP A 36 -9.34 -2.65 -6.38
N THR A 37 -9.58 -2.28 -5.13
CA THR A 37 -10.14 -0.98 -4.75
C THR A 37 -9.33 0.18 -5.31
N ILE A 38 -8.03 -0.01 -5.49
CA ILE A 38 -7.14 1.02 -6.02
C ILE A 38 -7.58 1.52 -7.41
N ARG A 39 -8.40 0.75 -8.12
CA ARG A 39 -8.91 1.13 -9.45
C ARG A 39 -10.10 2.08 -9.40
N ILE A 40 -10.77 2.17 -8.26
CA ILE A 40 -12.00 2.96 -8.13
C ILE A 40 -11.74 4.44 -8.29
N ARG A 41 -10.60 4.92 -7.79
CA ARG A 41 -10.23 6.32 -7.86
C ARG A 41 -8.81 6.45 -8.41
N PRO A 42 -8.60 7.27 -9.45
CA PRO A 42 -7.25 7.44 -10.03
C PRO A 42 -6.21 7.93 -9.02
N TYR A 43 -6.63 8.74 -8.05
CA TYR A 43 -5.68 9.29 -7.07
C TYR A 43 -5.12 8.24 -6.10
N LEU A 44 -5.77 7.07 -5.97
CA LEU A 44 -5.32 6.06 -5.00
C LEU A 44 -3.95 5.51 -5.36
N LYS A 45 -3.66 5.31 -6.64
CA LYS A 45 -2.34 4.87 -7.07
C LYS A 45 -1.28 5.91 -6.71
N LYS A 46 -1.59 7.19 -6.90
CA LYS A 46 -0.67 8.26 -6.52
C LYS A 46 -0.42 8.27 -5.02
N CYS A 47 -1.47 8.08 -4.22
CA CYS A 47 -1.33 7.95 -2.78
C CYS A 47 -0.37 6.82 -2.42
N PHE A 48 -0.53 5.66 -3.05
CA PHE A 48 0.33 4.52 -2.78
C PHE A 48 1.78 4.80 -3.18
N VAL A 49 2.01 5.45 -4.32
CA VAL A 49 3.37 5.82 -4.75
C VAL A 49 4.03 6.69 -3.68
N ASP A 50 3.33 7.70 -3.18
CA ASP A 50 3.87 8.62 -2.18
C ASP A 50 4.15 7.91 -0.86
N ILE A 51 3.21 7.05 -0.42
CA ILE A 51 3.37 6.27 0.80
C ILE A 51 4.57 5.32 0.67
N ALA A 52 4.68 4.63 -0.45
CA ALA A 52 5.78 3.70 -0.67
C ALA A 52 7.13 4.41 -0.65
N SER A 53 7.20 5.63 -1.19
CA SER A 53 8.43 6.42 -1.18
C SER A 53 8.87 6.75 0.25
N ILE A 54 7.92 7.10 1.13
CA ILE A 54 8.23 7.41 2.53
C ILE A 54 8.71 6.17 3.26
N ILE A 55 8.00 5.05 3.10
CA ILE A 55 8.32 3.81 3.81
C ILE A 55 9.64 3.22 3.33
N SER A 56 9.97 3.40 2.04
CA SER A 56 11.16 2.78 1.43
C SER A 56 12.47 3.20 2.08
N ILE A 57 12.54 4.37 2.70
CA ILE A 57 13.77 4.80 3.38
C ILE A 57 14.09 3.95 4.60
N HIS A 58 13.10 3.20 5.11
CA HIS A 58 13.27 2.31 6.26
C HIS A 58 13.64 0.89 5.87
N ASN A 59 13.88 0.64 4.58
CA ASN A 59 14.27 -0.67 4.05
C ASN A 59 13.25 -1.77 4.42
N PRO A 60 11.97 -1.60 4.05
CA PRO A 60 10.91 -2.48 4.48
C PRO A 60 10.90 -3.82 3.77
N ARG A 61 10.24 -4.78 4.39
CA ARG A 61 9.90 -6.06 3.76
C ARG A 61 8.45 -5.98 3.32
N TRP A 62 8.23 -5.86 2.02
CA TRP A 62 6.90 -5.76 1.45
C TRP A 62 6.28 -7.15 1.33
N LYS A 63 5.07 -7.31 1.84
CA LYS A 63 4.34 -8.58 1.80
C LYS A 63 2.92 -8.37 1.28
N MET A 64 2.34 -9.44 0.73
CA MET A 64 0.94 -9.48 0.32
C MET A 64 0.34 -10.81 0.73
N ILE A 65 -0.99 -10.91 0.68
CA ILE A 65 -1.71 -12.15 1.04
C ILE A 65 -1.76 -13.06 -0.19
N GLY A 66 -1.11 -14.21 -0.11
CA GLY A 66 -1.12 -15.22 -1.17
C GLY A 66 -0.68 -14.68 -2.52
N ASN A 67 -1.44 -14.99 -3.56
CA ASN A 67 -1.17 -14.54 -4.92
C ASN A 67 -1.91 -13.25 -5.23
N PRO A 68 -1.41 -12.42 -6.16
CA PRO A 68 -2.15 -11.22 -6.56
C PRO A 68 -3.50 -11.57 -7.19
N THR A 69 -4.39 -10.58 -7.24
CA THR A 69 -5.67 -10.74 -7.93
C THR A 69 -5.45 -10.90 -9.44
N LYS A 70 -6.51 -11.22 -10.17
CA LYS A 70 -6.42 -11.32 -11.63
C LYS A 70 -5.92 -10.04 -12.28
N LEU A 71 -6.16 -8.90 -11.65
CA LEU A 71 -5.69 -7.60 -12.13
C LEU A 71 -4.27 -7.26 -11.69
N GLY A 72 -3.64 -8.16 -10.91
CA GLY A 72 -2.26 -7.97 -10.46
C GLY A 72 -2.11 -7.14 -9.21
N ASN A 73 -3.18 -6.91 -8.47
CA ASN A 73 -3.15 -6.13 -7.22
C ASN A 73 -3.01 -7.04 -6.00
N PRO A 74 -2.37 -6.56 -4.91
CA PRO A 74 -2.37 -7.31 -3.65
C PRO A 74 -3.80 -7.56 -3.16
N ARG A 75 -4.07 -8.79 -2.68
CA ARG A 75 -5.42 -9.14 -2.24
C ARG A 75 -5.82 -8.40 -0.97
N HIS A 76 -7.09 -8.01 -0.91
CA HIS A 76 -7.71 -7.51 0.31
C HIS A 76 -8.08 -8.69 1.20
N PRO A 77 -7.84 -8.62 2.53
CA PRO A 77 -8.16 -9.72 3.45
C PRO A 77 -9.64 -9.76 3.80
N CYS A 78 -10.49 -9.95 2.81
CA CYS A 78 -11.93 -10.01 3.04
C CYS A 78 -12.41 -11.45 3.21
N ARG A 79 -13.53 -11.62 3.90
CA ARG A 79 -14.22 -12.90 4.08
C ARG A 79 -13.39 -13.95 4.82
N GLY A 80 -12.41 -13.53 5.60
CA GLY A 80 -11.63 -14.44 6.44
C GLY A 80 -10.81 -15.48 5.69
N ASN A 81 -10.62 -15.31 4.40
CA ASN A 81 -9.87 -16.25 3.60
C ASN A 81 -8.38 -15.87 3.60
N TYR A 82 -7.72 -16.18 4.69
CA TYR A 82 -6.32 -15.78 4.89
C TYR A 82 -5.38 -16.84 4.36
N GLN A 83 -4.53 -16.47 3.44
CA GLN A 83 -3.45 -17.30 2.94
C GLN A 83 -2.14 -16.87 3.55
N SER A 84 -1.08 -17.66 3.32
CA SER A 84 0.25 -17.29 3.77
C SER A 84 0.70 -16.00 3.12
N LEU A 85 1.53 -15.23 3.82
CA LEU A 85 2.09 -14.01 3.25
C LEU A 85 3.13 -14.35 2.19
N SER A 86 3.12 -13.59 1.11
CA SER A 86 4.07 -13.72 0.00
C SER A 86 4.84 -12.42 -0.16
N ASP A 87 6.02 -12.49 -0.76
CA ASP A 87 6.78 -11.29 -1.07
C ASP A 87 6.04 -10.45 -2.10
N PHE A 88 6.06 -9.13 -1.90
CA PHE A 88 5.45 -8.18 -2.82
C PHE A 88 6.55 -7.30 -3.41
N ASP A 89 6.70 -7.35 -4.74
CA ASP A 89 7.68 -6.53 -5.44
C ASP A 89 7.07 -5.17 -5.74
N VAL A 90 7.27 -4.22 -4.83
CA VAL A 90 6.70 -2.88 -4.94
C VAL A 90 7.24 -2.14 -6.17
N ASN A 91 8.52 -2.31 -6.49
CA ASN A 91 9.11 -1.62 -7.63
C ASN A 91 8.51 -2.10 -8.95
N LYS A 92 8.34 -3.40 -9.10
CA LYS A 92 7.69 -3.97 -10.28
C LYS A 92 6.24 -3.51 -10.40
N TYR A 93 5.52 -3.49 -9.28
CA TYR A 93 4.13 -3.05 -9.24
C TYR A 93 4.01 -1.58 -9.68
N LEU A 94 4.86 -0.71 -9.14
CA LEU A 94 4.79 0.72 -9.43
C LEU A 94 5.24 1.06 -10.85
N SER A 95 5.98 0.18 -11.51
CA SER A 95 6.44 0.42 -12.88
C SER A 95 5.41 0.05 -13.95
N ARG A 96 4.25 -0.42 -13.54
CA ARG A 96 3.18 -0.85 -14.46
C ARG A 96 2.49 0.32 -15.14
#